data_eb2f38dc0d6d6591a71fa231264be6e2
#
_entry.id   eb2f38dc0d6d6591a71fa231264be6e2
#
_cell.length_a   1.000
_cell.length_b   1.000
_cell.length_c   1.000
_cell.angle_alpha   90.00
_cell.angle_beta   90.00
_cell.angle_gamma   90.00
#
_symmetry.space_group_name_H-M   'P 1'
#
loop_
_entity.id
_entity.type
_entity.pdbx_description
1 polymer ?
#
loop_
_entity_poly.entity_id
_entity_poly.type
_entity_poly.pdbx_seq_one_letter_code
_entity_poly.pdbx_strand_id
1 'polypeptide(L)'
;MKKAIVIGASSGIGKELARLLVKNGYIVGITGRRKNLLIDLKNENPDKYFIGSFDLTDTYNIKTNLESLVRQLDGVDLLIISSGTGDTNDRLDFEIEKRTIEVNVTGFTAVCDWAFNYFAGQKTGHIVGITSVAGLRGSRHAPSYNATKAYQINYLEGLHQKVKKLKSRLFVTDIRPGFVNTDMAKGDGLFW
;
A
#
# COMPACT_ATOMS: atom_id res chain seq x y z
N MET A 1 -1.03 16.25 16.37
CA MET A 1 -2.00 15.77 15.34
C MET A 1 -1.44 14.47 14.81
N LYS A 2 -2.28 13.45 14.59
CA LYS A 2 -1.81 12.16 14.05
C LYS A 2 -1.45 12.27 12.58
N LYS A 3 -0.46 11.52 12.13
CA LYS A 3 0.12 11.59 10.79
C LYS A 3 0.09 10.22 10.14
N ALA A 4 -0.35 10.15 8.90
CA ALA A 4 -0.42 8.90 8.16
C ALA A 4 0.23 9.02 6.78
N ILE A 5 0.71 7.91 6.24
CA ILE A 5 1.09 7.78 4.84
C ILE A 5 0.19 6.72 4.20
N VAL A 6 -0.38 7.02 3.04
CA VAL A 6 -1.14 6.07 2.22
C VAL A 6 -0.39 5.82 0.91
N ILE A 7 0.14 4.61 0.77
CA ILE A 7 0.79 4.14 -0.44
C ILE A 7 -0.29 3.67 -1.42
N GLY A 8 -0.39 4.32 -2.60
CA GLY A 8 -1.42 4.02 -3.59
C GLY A 8 -2.72 4.81 -3.39
N ALA A 9 -2.61 6.13 -3.11
CA ALA A 9 -3.75 7.01 -2.84
C ALA A 9 -4.34 7.69 -4.10
N SER A 10 -3.88 7.36 -5.31
CA SER A 10 -4.36 8.04 -6.53
C SER A 10 -5.77 7.62 -6.97
N SER A 11 -6.30 6.49 -6.49
CA SER A 11 -7.66 5.99 -6.81
C SER A 11 -8.10 4.91 -5.81
N GLY A 12 -9.34 4.45 -5.96
CA GLY A 12 -9.90 3.29 -5.27
C GLY A 12 -9.83 3.38 -3.73
N ILE A 13 -9.55 2.25 -3.10
CA ILE A 13 -9.52 2.11 -1.64
C ILE A 13 -8.55 3.10 -1.00
N GLY A 14 -7.34 3.26 -1.56
CA GLY A 14 -6.32 4.17 -0.99
C GLY A 14 -6.75 5.63 -1.00
N LYS A 15 -7.43 6.10 -2.06
CA LYS A 15 -7.99 7.45 -2.14
C LYS A 15 -9.04 7.70 -1.06
N GLU A 16 -9.97 6.76 -0.90
CA GLU A 16 -11.05 6.89 0.09
C GLU A 16 -10.52 6.78 1.53
N LEU A 17 -9.52 5.94 1.79
CA LEU A 17 -8.83 5.88 3.07
C LEU A 17 -8.12 7.20 3.40
N ALA A 18 -7.46 7.83 2.41
CA ALA A 18 -6.83 9.13 2.61
C ALA A 18 -7.85 10.21 2.99
N ARG A 19 -9.02 10.25 2.33
CA ARG A 19 -10.13 11.15 2.67
C ARG A 19 -10.66 10.90 4.07
N LEU A 20 -10.88 9.63 4.41
CA LEU A 20 -11.39 9.23 5.73
C LEU A 20 -10.40 9.61 6.84
N LEU A 21 -9.11 9.46 6.62
CA LEU A 21 -8.08 9.86 7.57
C LEU A 21 -8.10 11.38 7.83
N VAL A 22 -8.18 12.20 6.77
CA VAL A 22 -8.29 13.65 6.92
C VAL A 22 -9.56 14.05 7.67
N LYS A 23 -10.70 13.42 7.36
CA LYS A 23 -11.96 13.62 8.08
C LYS A 23 -11.84 13.29 9.58
N ASN A 24 -10.97 12.36 9.94
CA ASN A 24 -10.67 11.98 11.33
C ASN A 24 -9.47 12.74 11.93
N GLY A 25 -9.08 13.88 11.34
CA GLY A 25 -8.11 14.80 11.92
C GLY A 25 -6.63 14.45 11.67
N TYR A 26 -6.35 13.52 10.74
CA TYR A 26 -4.97 13.23 10.35
C TYR A 26 -4.43 14.27 9.36
N ILE A 27 -3.10 14.43 9.37
CA ILE A 27 -2.33 14.94 8.22
C ILE A 27 -1.85 13.72 7.45
N VAL A 28 -2.00 13.72 6.12
CA VAL A 28 -1.81 12.52 5.31
C VAL A 28 -0.81 12.75 4.17
N GLY A 29 0.26 11.95 4.16
CA GLY A 29 1.11 11.76 3.00
C GLY A 29 0.41 10.82 2.00
N ILE A 30 0.16 11.31 0.79
CA ILE A 30 -0.49 10.56 -0.28
C ILE A 30 0.52 10.22 -1.36
N THR A 31 0.58 8.93 -1.74
CA THR A 31 1.56 8.49 -2.74
C THR A 31 0.93 7.76 -3.92
N GLY A 32 1.64 7.78 -5.05
CA GLY A 32 1.26 7.08 -6.28
C GLY A 32 2.04 7.57 -7.48
N ARG A 33 1.92 6.87 -8.60
CA ARG A 33 2.58 7.23 -9.87
C ARG A 33 1.89 8.38 -10.62
N ARG A 34 0.55 8.45 -10.51
CA ARG A 34 -0.28 9.42 -11.23
C ARG A 34 -0.34 10.74 -10.45
N LYS A 35 0.67 11.59 -10.66
CA LYS A 35 0.84 12.85 -9.92
C LYS A 35 -0.37 13.79 -10.06
N ASN A 36 -0.98 13.86 -11.24
CA ASN A 36 -2.19 14.66 -11.46
C ASN A 36 -3.33 14.28 -10.51
N LEU A 37 -3.61 12.99 -10.35
CA LEU A 37 -4.67 12.51 -9.44
C LEU A 37 -4.35 12.76 -7.96
N LEU A 38 -3.07 12.80 -7.59
CA LEU A 38 -2.66 13.19 -6.24
C LEU A 38 -2.83 14.69 -6.02
N ILE A 39 -2.58 15.52 -7.03
CA ILE A 39 -2.84 16.97 -6.98
C ILE A 39 -4.34 17.22 -6.83
N ASP A 40 -5.18 16.54 -7.60
CA ASP A 40 -6.63 16.65 -7.48
C ASP A 40 -7.11 16.33 -6.06
N LEU A 41 -6.61 15.21 -5.50
CA LEU A 41 -6.93 14.84 -4.11
C LEU A 41 -6.42 15.89 -3.10
N LYS A 42 -5.21 16.41 -3.30
CA LYS A 42 -4.66 17.46 -2.44
C LYS A 42 -5.51 18.73 -2.47
N ASN A 43 -6.03 19.12 -3.62
CA ASN A 43 -6.87 20.30 -3.78
C ASN A 43 -8.18 20.24 -2.96
N GLU A 44 -8.63 19.05 -2.56
CA GLU A 44 -9.78 18.88 -1.66
C GLU A 44 -9.49 19.41 -0.24
N ASN A 45 -8.24 19.28 0.24
CA ASN A 45 -7.78 19.77 1.54
C ASN A 45 -6.28 20.10 1.49
N PRO A 46 -5.88 21.27 0.94
CA PRO A 46 -4.47 21.60 0.63
C PRO A 46 -3.51 21.51 1.81
N ASP A 47 -3.97 21.85 3.00
CA ASP A 47 -3.15 21.88 4.22
C ASP A 47 -3.05 20.53 4.93
N LYS A 48 -3.84 19.53 4.48
CA LYS A 48 -3.90 18.21 5.10
C LYS A 48 -3.18 17.13 4.29
N TYR A 49 -2.89 17.38 3.01
CA TYR A 49 -2.23 16.41 2.14
C TYR A 49 -0.83 16.85 1.72
N PHE A 50 0.11 15.91 1.81
CA PHE A 50 1.47 16.02 1.30
C PHE A 50 1.69 14.95 0.22
N ILE A 51 2.25 15.35 -0.92
CA ILE A 51 2.38 14.45 -2.08
C ILE A 51 3.77 13.85 -2.15
N GLY A 52 3.82 12.51 -2.27
CA GLY A 52 4.99 11.74 -2.68
C GLY A 52 4.70 11.00 -4.00
N SER A 53 5.15 11.54 -5.13
CA SER A 53 4.92 10.89 -6.43
C SER A 53 6.11 10.03 -6.83
N PHE A 54 5.95 8.69 -6.79
CA PHE A 54 6.98 7.72 -7.19
C PHE A 54 6.36 6.38 -7.61
N ASP A 55 7.16 5.57 -8.30
CA ASP A 55 6.79 4.20 -8.69
C ASP A 55 7.37 3.19 -7.68
N LEU A 56 6.58 2.20 -7.29
CA LEU A 56 7.03 1.13 -6.40
C LEU A 56 7.99 0.15 -7.06
N THR A 57 8.05 0.11 -8.39
CA THR A 57 9.02 -0.71 -9.12
C THR A 57 10.44 -0.12 -9.05
N ASP A 58 10.55 1.18 -8.79
CA ASP A 58 11.83 1.84 -8.51
C ASP A 58 12.21 1.66 -7.02
N THR A 59 12.57 0.44 -6.66
CA THR A 59 12.87 0.07 -5.27
C THR A 59 14.08 0.77 -4.70
N TYR A 60 15.01 1.23 -5.55
CA TYR A 60 16.19 1.98 -5.14
C TYR A 60 15.84 3.32 -4.47
N ASN A 61 14.80 3.98 -4.97
CA ASN A 61 14.39 5.29 -4.50
C ASN A 61 13.25 5.28 -3.46
N ILE A 62 12.65 4.13 -3.14
CA ILE A 62 11.53 4.04 -2.17
C ILE A 62 11.91 4.66 -0.83
N LYS A 63 13.07 4.27 -0.27
CA LYS A 63 13.54 4.80 1.01
C LYS A 63 13.65 6.32 1.01
N THR A 64 14.34 6.88 0.03
CA THR A 64 14.55 8.33 -0.10
C THR A 64 13.25 9.09 -0.24
N ASN A 65 12.31 8.58 -1.04
CA ASN A 65 10.99 9.16 -1.23
C ASN A 65 10.15 9.15 0.06
N LEU A 66 10.14 8.03 0.78
CA LEU A 66 9.42 7.91 2.05
C LEU A 66 10.02 8.81 3.14
N GLU A 67 11.34 8.85 3.27
CA GLU A 67 12.03 9.74 4.21
C GLU A 67 11.76 11.22 3.90
N SER A 68 11.72 11.59 2.61
CA SER A 68 11.34 12.95 2.20
C SER A 68 9.91 13.29 2.62
N LEU A 69 8.98 12.37 2.43
CA LEU A 69 7.59 12.57 2.83
C LEU A 69 7.42 12.65 4.35
N VAL A 70 8.16 11.81 5.10
CA VAL A 70 8.18 11.87 6.57
C VAL A 70 8.70 13.20 7.08
N ARG A 71 9.75 13.75 6.46
CA ARG A 71 10.25 15.11 6.82
C ARG A 71 9.19 16.17 6.59
N GLN A 72 8.44 16.12 5.49
CA GLN A 72 7.36 17.08 5.21
C GLN A 72 6.22 16.97 6.24
N LEU A 73 5.92 15.76 6.69
CA LEU A 73 4.91 15.47 7.70
C LEU A 73 5.41 15.76 9.13
N ASP A 74 6.72 15.89 9.35
CA ASP A 74 7.35 15.92 10.66
C ASP A 74 7.01 14.66 11.49
N GLY A 75 7.21 13.48 10.90
CA GLY A 75 6.95 12.15 11.47
C GLY A 75 5.76 11.40 10.85
N VAL A 76 5.55 10.17 11.26
CA VAL A 76 4.42 9.31 10.85
C VAL A 76 4.04 8.33 11.96
N ASP A 77 2.75 8.10 12.15
CA ASP A 77 2.16 7.19 13.14
C ASP A 77 1.55 5.94 12.49
N LEU A 78 1.07 6.09 11.24
CA LEU A 78 0.33 5.07 10.50
C LEU A 78 0.80 5.03 9.05
N LEU A 79 1.13 3.85 8.55
CA LEU A 79 1.42 3.63 7.15
C LEU A 79 0.46 2.57 6.59
N ILE A 80 -0.30 2.94 5.55
CA ILE A 80 -1.24 2.06 4.87
C ILE A 80 -0.72 1.75 3.47
N ILE A 81 -0.54 0.48 3.14
CA ILE A 81 -0.13 0.02 1.82
C ILE A 81 -1.38 -0.47 1.09
N SER A 82 -1.94 0.39 0.24
CA SER A 82 -3.10 0.11 -0.60
C SER A 82 -2.75 0.01 -2.09
N SER A 83 -1.46 0.17 -2.41
CA SER A 83 -0.97 -0.03 -3.77
C SER A 83 -1.03 -1.50 -4.16
N GLY A 84 -1.37 -1.73 -5.40
CA GLY A 84 -1.35 -3.04 -6.01
C GLY A 84 -1.77 -2.94 -7.48
N THR A 85 -1.43 -3.96 -8.24
CA THR A 85 -1.89 -4.14 -9.62
C THR A 85 -2.22 -5.61 -9.83
N GLY A 86 -3.07 -5.89 -10.82
CA GLY A 86 -3.40 -7.24 -11.23
C GLY A 86 -4.34 -7.15 -12.43
N ASP A 87 -3.94 -7.83 -13.48
CA ASP A 87 -4.69 -7.94 -14.72
C ASP A 87 -5.04 -9.42 -14.94
N THR A 88 -6.09 -9.70 -15.72
CA THR A 88 -6.35 -11.04 -16.21
C THR A 88 -5.25 -11.44 -17.19
N ASN A 89 -4.83 -12.70 -17.13
CA ASN A 89 -3.74 -13.22 -17.94
C ASN A 89 -3.98 -14.66 -18.40
N ASP A 90 -5.04 -14.86 -19.17
CA ASP A 90 -5.44 -16.17 -19.66
C ASP A 90 -4.39 -16.82 -20.58
N ARG A 91 -3.50 -16.01 -21.20
CA ARG A 91 -2.43 -16.48 -22.10
C ARG A 91 -1.09 -16.66 -21.42
N LEU A 92 -0.99 -16.36 -20.12
CA LEU A 92 0.25 -16.38 -19.35
C LEU A 92 1.38 -15.54 -19.97
N ASP A 93 1.03 -14.30 -20.37
CA ASP A 93 2.03 -13.33 -20.80
C ASP A 93 2.94 -12.95 -19.63
N PHE A 94 4.22 -13.20 -19.77
CA PHE A 94 5.21 -13.02 -18.72
C PHE A 94 5.35 -11.56 -18.28
N GLU A 95 5.17 -10.58 -19.17
CA GLU A 95 5.30 -9.16 -18.81
C GLU A 95 4.16 -8.71 -17.86
N ILE A 96 2.96 -9.27 -18.00
CA ILE A 96 1.85 -9.06 -17.05
C ILE A 96 2.19 -9.65 -15.69
N GLU A 97 2.67 -10.91 -15.66
CA GLU A 97 3.09 -11.59 -14.43
C GLU A 97 4.20 -10.82 -13.73
N LYS A 98 5.26 -10.48 -14.47
CA LYS A 98 6.43 -9.74 -13.99
C LYS A 98 6.04 -8.42 -13.35
N ARG A 99 5.24 -7.60 -14.05
CA ARG A 99 4.78 -6.30 -13.54
C ARG A 99 3.98 -6.47 -12.24
N THR A 100 3.13 -7.48 -12.17
CA THR A 100 2.35 -7.77 -10.97
C THR A 100 3.26 -8.14 -9.80
N ILE A 101 4.30 -8.95 -10.03
CA ILE A 101 5.29 -9.33 -9.04
C ILE A 101 6.12 -8.11 -8.59
N GLU A 102 6.61 -7.31 -9.53
CA GLU A 102 7.41 -6.12 -9.22
C GLU A 102 6.69 -5.15 -8.29
N VAL A 103 5.42 -4.87 -8.54
CA VAL A 103 4.62 -3.96 -7.70
C VAL A 103 4.20 -4.62 -6.40
N ASN A 104 3.57 -5.81 -6.48
CA ASN A 104 2.87 -6.42 -5.35
C ASN A 104 3.80 -7.22 -4.42
N VAL A 105 4.97 -7.63 -4.89
CA VAL A 105 5.96 -8.36 -4.08
C VAL A 105 7.14 -7.45 -3.79
N THR A 106 7.92 -7.09 -4.80
CA THR A 106 9.19 -6.39 -4.59
C THR A 106 8.98 -4.99 -4.00
N GLY A 107 8.14 -4.19 -4.62
CA GLY A 107 7.82 -2.84 -4.13
C GLY A 107 7.11 -2.85 -2.79
N PHE A 108 6.13 -3.76 -2.61
CA PHE A 108 5.46 -3.96 -1.34
C PHE A 108 6.42 -4.30 -0.20
N THR A 109 7.35 -5.25 -0.44
CA THR A 109 8.36 -5.65 0.54
C THR A 109 9.27 -4.50 0.92
N ALA A 110 9.75 -3.74 -0.06
CA ALA A 110 10.63 -2.59 0.19
C ALA A 110 9.95 -1.51 1.06
N VAL A 111 8.65 -1.26 0.84
CA VAL A 111 7.87 -0.35 1.68
C VAL A 111 7.69 -0.92 3.10
N CYS A 112 7.35 -2.20 3.22
CA CYS A 112 7.18 -2.86 4.50
C CYS A 112 8.46 -2.86 5.33
N ASP A 113 9.60 -3.17 4.71
CA ASP A 113 10.91 -3.21 5.39
C ASP A 113 11.30 -1.82 5.91
N TRP A 114 11.13 -0.80 5.07
CA TRP A 114 11.37 0.56 5.49
C TRP A 114 10.46 0.94 6.67
N ALA A 115 9.16 0.70 6.55
CA ALA A 115 8.18 1.05 7.57
C ALA A 115 8.44 0.33 8.90
N PHE A 116 8.75 -0.97 8.84
CA PHE A 116 9.07 -1.76 10.02
C PHE A 116 10.29 -1.20 10.76
N ASN A 117 11.37 -0.91 10.03
CA ASN A 117 12.60 -0.37 10.63
C ASN A 117 12.38 1.05 11.20
N TYR A 118 11.62 1.89 10.50
CA TYR A 118 11.26 3.23 10.96
C TYR A 118 10.48 3.18 12.28
N PHE A 119 9.39 2.39 12.33
CA PHE A 119 8.54 2.27 13.51
C PHE A 119 9.22 1.51 14.66
N ALA A 120 10.08 0.54 14.37
CA ALA A 120 10.89 -0.13 15.38
C ALA A 120 11.87 0.85 16.05
N GLY A 121 12.48 1.76 15.28
CA GLY A 121 13.36 2.82 15.80
C GLY A 121 12.61 3.79 16.72
N GLN A 122 11.41 4.22 16.37
CA GLN A 122 10.59 5.10 17.22
C GLN A 122 9.79 4.36 18.30
N LYS A 123 9.83 3.01 18.33
CA LYS A 123 9.13 2.12 19.29
C LYS A 123 7.61 2.24 19.30
N THR A 124 7.02 2.84 18.29
CA THR A 124 5.58 2.98 18.13
C THR A 124 5.23 3.16 16.66
N GLY A 125 4.04 2.74 16.24
CA GLY A 125 3.52 2.92 14.90
C GLY A 125 2.58 1.80 14.48
N HIS A 126 2.02 1.94 13.27
CA HIS A 126 1.10 0.95 12.74
C HIS A 126 1.31 0.78 11.23
N ILE A 127 1.58 -0.44 10.81
CA ILE A 127 1.64 -0.86 9.40
C ILE A 127 0.34 -1.57 9.06
N VAL A 128 -0.33 -1.12 8.01
CA VAL A 128 -1.56 -1.75 7.50
C VAL A 128 -1.36 -2.12 6.04
N GLY A 129 -1.52 -3.39 5.71
CA GLY A 129 -1.56 -3.87 4.33
C GLY A 129 -2.99 -4.11 3.86
N ILE A 130 -3.36 -3.57 2.70
CA ILE A 130 -4.60 -3.92 2.01
C ILE A 130 -4.28 -5.04 1.03
N THR A 131 -4.52 -6.26 1.48
CA THR A 131 -4.27 -7.47 0.68
C THR A 131 -5.50 -7.88 -0.13
N SER A 132 -5.98 -9.10 -0.04
CA SER A 132 -7.23 -9.53 -0.68
C SER A 132 -7.62 -10.94 -0.23
N VAL A 133 -8.91 -11.27 -0.26
CA VAL A 133 -9.38 -12.67 -0.19
C VAL A 133 -8.85 -13.50 -1.36
N ALA A 134 -8.48 -12.88 -2.48
CA ALA A 134 -7.84 -13.54 -3.62
C ALA A 134 -6.51 -14.24 -3.25
N GLY A 135 -5.84 -13.81 -2.18
CA GLY A 135 -4.63 -14.47 -1.67
C GLY A 135 -4.89 -15.81 -0.97
N LEU A 136 -6.14 -16.20 -0.76
CA LEU A 136 -6.47 -17.47 -0.10
C LEU A 136 -6.49 -18.66 -1.06
N ARG A 137 -6.60 -18.42 -2.36
CA ARG A 137 -6.69 -19.45 -3.41
C ARG A 137 -6.07 -18.96 -4.71
N GLY A 138 -5.55 -19.87 -5.53
CA GLY A 138 -5.14 -19.57 -6.90
C GLY A 138 -6.33 -19.29 -7.81
N SER A 139 -6.12 -18.50 -8.87
CA SER A 139 -7.11 -18.26 -9.93
C SER A 139 -6.50 -18.57 -11.30
N ARG A 140 -7.28 -19.20 -12.18
CA ARG A 140 -6.87 -19.46 -13.55
C ARG A 140 -6.75 -18.18 -14.39
N HIS A 141 -7.48 -17.13 -14.01
CA HIS A 141 -7.54 -15.88 -14.76
C HIS A 141 -6.45 -14.87 -14.39
N ALA A 142 -5.92 -14.94 -13.16
CA ALA A 142 -4.90 -14.01 -12.66
C ALA A 142 -3.92 -14.71 -11.70
N PRO A 143 -3.10 -15.67 -12.18
CA PRO A 143 -2.25 -16.48 -11.32
C PRO A 143 -1.31 -15.65 -10.45
N SER A 144 -0.58 -14.68 -11.03
CA SER A 144 0.35 -13.83 -10.29
C SER A 144 -0.35 -12.94 -9.28
N TYR A 145 -1.51 -12.36 -9.61
CA TYR A 145 -2.25 -11.54 -8.67
C TYR A 145 -2.58 -12.31 -7.39
N ASN A 146 -3.21 -13.50 -7.53
CA ASN A 146 -3.54 -14.34 -6.40
C ASN A 146 -2.30 -14.76 -5.60
N ALA A 147 -1.24 -15.21 -6.30
CA ALA A 147 0.01 -15.59 -5.68
C ALA A 147 0.68 -14.42 -4.94
N THR A 148 0.68 -13.22 -5.53
CA THR A 148 1.25 -12.04 -4.87
C THR A 148 0.44 -11.60 -3.65
N LYS A 149 -0.88 -11.75 -3.66
CA LYS A 149 -1.72 -11.47 -2.49
C LYS A 149 -1.50 -12.50 -1.38
N ALA A 150 -1.29 -13.77 -1.71
CA ALA A 150 -0.88 -14.80 -0.74
C ALA A 150 0.49 -14.47 -0.12
N TYR A 151 1.46 -14.02 -0.94
CA TYR A 151 2.75 -13.53 -0.45
C TYR A 151 2.57 -12.39 0.56
N GLN A 152 1.76 -11.37 0.24
CA GLN A 152 1.54 -10.21 1.12
C GLN A 152 0.93 -10.62 2.46
N ILE A 153 -0.06 -11.52 2.46
CA ILE A 153 -0.69 -12.08 3.67
C ILE A 153 0.36 -12.73 4.56
N ASN A 154 1.15 -13.65 3.99
CA ASN A 154 2.18 -14.39 4.72
C ASN A 154 3.29 -13.46 5.24
N TYR A 155 3.70 -12.48 4.42
CA TYR A 155 4.72 -11.50 4.79
C TYR A 155 4.29 -10.64 5.98
N LEU A 156 3.06 -10.11 5.97
CA LEU A 156 2.51 -9.32 7.08
C LEU A 156 2.37 -10.16 8.35
N GLU A 157 2.00 -11.42 8.25
CA GLU A 157 1.98 -12.35 9.38
C GLU A 157 3.39 -12.51 9.98
N GLY A 158 4.41 -12.68 9.12
CA GLY A 158 5.80 -12.73 9.56
C GLY A 158 6.25 -11.46 10.27
N LEU A 159 5.87 -10.28 9.77
CA LEU A 159 6.13 -9.00 10.44
C LEU A 159 5.39 -8.90 11.79
N HIS A 160 4.13 -9.35 11.86
CA HIS A 160 3.38 -9.39 13.11
C HIS A 160 4.07 -10.27 14.16
N GLN A 161 4.63 -11.42 13.77
CA GLN A 161 5.41 -12.28 14.67
C GLN A 161 6.71 -11.59 15.14
N LYS A 162 7.38 -10.83 14.24
CA LYS A 162 8.57 -10.05 14.61
C LYS A 162 8.22 -8.98 15.66
N VAL A 163 7.09 -8.27 15.48
CA VAL A 163 6.63 -7.24 16.42
C VAL A 163 6.42 -7.78 17.82
N LYS A 164 5.89 -9.00 17.97
CA LYS A 164 5.69 -9.64 19.29
C LYS A 164 6.96 -9.81 20.10
N LYS A 165 8.13 -9.84 19.44
CA LYS A 165 9.45 -9.91 20.09
C LYS A 165 10.01 -8.53 20.45
N LEU A 166 9.41 -7.45 19.95
CA LEU A 166 9.85 -6.09 20.24
C LEU A 166 9.11 -5.58 21.50
N LYS A 167 9.86 -4.92 22.39
CA LYS A 167 9.23 -4.17 23.51
C LYS A 167 8.75 -2.80 22.99
N SER A 168 7.72 -2.79 22.13
CA SER A 168 7.26 -1.60 21.42
C SER A 168 5.73 -1.59 21.27
N ARG A 169 5.17 -0.41 20.94
CA ARG A 169 3.76 -0.25 20.54
C ARG A 169 3.63 -0.22 19.01
N LEU A 170 4.30 -1.14 18.34
CA LEU A 170 4.21 -1.34 16.90
C LEU A 170 3.12 -2.38 16.61
N PHE A 171 2.27 -2.06 15.64
CA PHE A 171 1.19 -2.95 15.19
C PHE A 171 1.33 -3.24 13.70
N VAL A 172 0.93 -4.45 13.30
CA VAL A 172 0.82 -4.86 11.90
C VAL A 172 -0.57 -5.45 11.69
N THR A 173 -1.30 -4.92 10.71
CA THR A 173 -2.65 -5.37 10.37
C THR A 173 -2.73 -5.73 8.90
N ASP A 174 -3.32 -6.87 8.60
CA ASP A 174 -3.68 -7.32 7.27
C ASP A 174 -5.19 -7.18 7.09
N ILE A 175 -5.62 -6.35 6.12
CA ILE A 175 -7.02 -6.19 5.72
C ILE A 175 -7.22 -6.90 4.38
N ARG A 176 -8.14 -7.87 4.36
CA ARG A 176 -8.43 -8.72 3.19
C ARG A 176 -9.79 -8.39 2.60
N PRO A 177 -9.90 -7.35 1.77
CA PRO A 177 -11.18 -7.06 1.12
C PRO A 177 -11.59 -8.18 0.19
N GLY A 178 -12.90 -8.38 0.06
CA GLY A 178 -13.50 -9.05 -1.07
C GLY A 178 -13.60 -8.11 -2.28
N PHE A 179 -14.65 -8.29 -3.08
CA PHE A 179 -14.91 -7.40 -4.20
C PHE A 179 -15.29 -6.00 -3.71
N VAL A 180 -14.55 -4.99 -4.19
CA VAL A 180 -14.84 -3.57 -3.94
C VAL A 180 -14.98 -2.87 -5.27
N ASN A 181 -16.07 -2.13 -5.47
CA ASN A 181 -16.33 -1.39 -6.69
C ASN A 181 -15.32 -0.25 -6.88
N THR A 182 -14.19 -0.58 -7.52
CA THR A 182 -13.09 0.33 -7.85
C THR A 182 -12.77 0.21 -9.34
N ASP A 183 -11.97 1.14 -9.87
CA ASP A 183 -11.54 1.07 -11.28
C ASP A 183 -10.79 -0.23 -11.61
N MET A 184 -10.03 -0.78 -10.65
CA MET A 184 -9.37 -2.08 -10.79
C MET A 184 -10.39 -3.22 -10.95
N ALA A 185 -11.55 -3.12 -10.34
CA ALA A 185 -12.61 -4.14 -10.41
C ALA A 185 -13.52 -4.00 -11.63
N LYS A 186 -13.43 -2.89 -12.37
CA LYS A 186 -14.20 -2.62 -13.58
C LYS A 186 -13.55 -3.12 -14.86
N GLY A 187 -12.34 -3.68 -14.79
CA GLY A 187 -11.70 -4.39 -15.89
C GLY A 187 -12.53 -5.59 -16.35
N ASP A 188 -12.29 -6.06 -17.57
CA ASP A 188 -13.11 -6.97 -18.36
C ASP A 188 -13.52 -8.29 -17.66
N GLY A 189 -14.40 -8.24 -16.72
CA GLY A 189 -15.07 -9.42 -16.23
C GLY A 189 -14.75 -9.86 -14.81
N LEU A 190 -15.69 -10.50 -14.31
CA LEU A 190 -15.82 -11.15 -13.01
C LEU A 190 -14.56 -11.93 -12.62
N PHE A 191 -13.82 -11.41 -11.64
CA PHE A 191 -12.71 -12.13 -11.01
C PHE A 191 -13.16 -13.25 -10.04
N TRP A 192 -14.47 -13.62 -10.06
CA TRP A 192 -15.05 -14.60 -9.14
C TRP A 192 -15.91 -15.62 -9.84
#